data_efea94635a22693da357ad80fe66e1ad
#
_entry.id   efea94635a22693da357ad80fe66e1ad
#
_cell.length_a   1.000
_cell.length_b   1.000
_cell.length_c   1.000
_cell.angle_alpha   90.00
_cell.angle_beta   90.00
_cell.angle_gamma   90.00
#
_symmetry.space_group_name_H-M   'P 1'
#
loop_
_entity.id
_entity.type
_entity.pdbx_description
1 polymer ?
#
loop_
_entity_poly.entity_id
_entity_poly.type
_entity_poly.pdbx_seq_one_letter_code
_entity_poly.pdbx_strand_id
1 'polypeptide(L)'
;VSDTVRALRRLPLGTFMSFPSEILRTTTNIAQRAIKEIKDPALRNIGIKRLTGLGTVMYIAPNVIQSGFQILNDVTNEQLSALKQYLPEWSKNSTILPIRSKDGELKYIDFSHGNAYDVATRPIQTLINEVQKGITDEEVLMKGLLRGMAQATGELASPFISEAIYTEAALDIIARGGRTREGRQLYTDRTPEGEKIKIIT
;
A
#
# COMPACT_ATOMS: atom_id res chain seq x y z
N VAL A 1 13.33 14.29 -2.75
CA VAL A 1 11.86 14.27 -2.67
C VAL A 1 11.36 14.86 -3.97
N SER A 2 10.56 14.09 -4.74
CA SER A 2 10.02 14.58 -6.02
C SER A 2 9.07 15.76 -5.75
N ASP A 3 8.96 16.68 -6.72
CA ASP A 3 8.09 17.86 -6.59
C ASP A 3 6.61 17.48 -6.41
N THR A 4 6.21 16.33 -6.96
CA THR A 4 4.90 15.71 -6.74
C THR A 4 4.66 15.35 -5.27
N VAL A 5 5.61 14.74 -4.58
CA VAL A 5 5.49 14.42 -3.14
C VAL A 5 5.46 15.71 -2.31
N ARG A 6 6.21 16.74 -2.73
CA ARG A 6 6.21 18.06 -2.07
C ARG A 6 4.87 18.77 -2.26
N ALA A 7 4.25 18.66 -3.42
CA ALA A 7 2.91 19.19 -3.68
C ALA A 7 1.83 18.45 -2.88
N LEU A 8 1.89 17.11 -2.84
CA LEU A 8 0.97 16.27 -2.06
C LEU A 8 1.04 16.55 -0.55
N ARG A 9 2.23 16.90 -0.01
CA ARG A 9 2.39 17.28 1.41
C ARG A 9 1.63 18.54 1.81
N ARG A 10 1.25 19.39 0.86
CA ARG A 10 0.45 20.59 1.12
C ARG A 10 -1.05 20.31 1.24
N LEU A 11 -1.48 19.12 0.83
CA LEU A 11 -2.86 18.68 1.01
C LEU A 11 -3.04 18.06 2.41
N PRO A 12 -4.23 18.15 3.01
CA PRO A 12 -4.52 17.54 4.32
C PRO A 12 -4.17 16.05 4.40
N LEU A 13 -4.25 15.34 3.27
CA LEU A 13 -3.91 13.92 3.12
C LEU A 13 -2.40 13.67 2.98
N GLY A 14 -1.59 14.69 2.74
CA GLY A 14 -0.17 14.57 2.42
C GLY A 14 0.68 13.99 3.53
N THR A 15 0.28 14.16 4.78
CA THR A 15 0.96 13.58 5.94
C THR A 15 0.81 12.05 5.94
N PHE A 16 -0.38 11.54 5.62
CA PHE A 16 -0.65 10.10 5.54
C PHE A 16 0.06 9.44 4.35
N MET A 17 0.21 10.15 3.22
CA MET A 17 0.87 9.63 2.02
C MET A 17 2.39 9.69 2.08
N SER A 18 2.97 10.59 2.89
CA SER A 18 4.42 10.82 2.93
C SER A 18 5.18 9.64 3.51
N PHE A 19 4.69 9.03 4.59
CA PHE A 19 5.35 7.92 5.25
C PHE A 19 5.32 6.63 4.39
N PRO A 20 4.17 6.15 3.88
CA PRO A 20 4.14 5.01 2.97
C PRO A 20 4.97 5.22 1.69
N SER A 21 4.99 6.43 1.13
CA SER A 21 5.80 6.71 -0.07
C SER A 21 7.31 6.62 0.20
N GLU A 22 7.78 7.01 1.39
CA GLU A 22 9.17 6.83 1.80
C GLU A 22 9.52 5.35 2.02
N ILE A 23 8.60 4.56 2.57
CA ILE A 23 8.75 3.10 2.69
C ILE A 23 8.89 2.47 1.30
N LEU A 24 7.98 2.77 0.37
CA LEU A 24 8.06 2.26 -1.00
C LEU A 24 9.38 2.66 -1.67
N ARG A 25 9.80 3.91 -1.54
CA ARG A 25 11.06 4.42 -2.11
C ARG A 25 12.26 3.68 -1.52
N THR A 26 12.32 3.56 -0.20
CA THR A 26 13.45 2.90 0.48
C THR A 26 13.50 1.42 0.14
N THR A 27 12.35 0.74 0.16
CA THR A 27 12.24 -0.68 -0.21
C THR A 27 12.65 -0.91 -1.66
N THR A 28 12.19 -0.05 -2.58
CA THR A 28 12.60 -0.11 -3.99
C THR A 28 14.10 0.03 -4.15
N ASN A 29 14.73 0.99 -3.48
CA ASN A 29 16.18 1.21 -3.55
C ASN A 29 16.97 0.01 -3.01
N ILE A 30 16.55 -0.57 -1.89
CA ILE A 30 17.18 -1.77 -1.32
C ILE A 30 17.03 -2.96 -2.28
N ALA A 31 15.84 -3.18 -2.85
CA ALA A 31 15.57 -4.25 -3.78
C ALA A 31 16.36 -4.09 -5.09
N GLN A 32 16.42 -2.89 -5.65
CA GLN A 32 17.23 -2.59 -6.85
C GLN A 32 18.70 -2.86 -6.62
N ARG A 33 19.22 -2.49 -5.45
CA ARG A 33 20.61 -2.79 -5.09
C ARG A 33 20.85 -4.29 -4.98
N ALA A 34 19.93 -5.02 -4.34
CA ALA A 34 20.00 -6.48 -4.24
C ALA A 34 19.99 -7.15 -5.63
N ILE A 35 19.15 -6.69 -6.56
CA ILE A 35 19.11 -7.20 -7.95
C ILE A 35 20.47 -7.01 -8.64
N LYS A 36 21.07 -5.82 -8.55
CA LYS A 36 22.39 -5.55 -9.12
C LYS A 36 23.48 -6.44 -8.52
N GLU A 37 23.45 -6.65 -7.20
CA GLU A 37 24.37 -7.55 -6.50
C GLU A 37 24.17 -9.03 -6.90
N ILE A 38 22.92 -9.47 -7.14
CA ILE A 38 22.59 -10.83 -7.57
C ILE A 38 23.12 -11.14 -8.99
N LYS A 39 23.10 -10.15 -9.88
CA LYS A 39 23.65 -10.27 -11.23
C LYS A 39 25.15 -10.54 -11.21
N ASP A 40 25.89 -9.89 -10.32
CA ASP A 40 27.33 -10.05 -10.20
C ASP A 40 27.67 -11.35 -9.44
N PRO A 41 28.37 -12.32 -10.08
CA PRO A 41 28.73 -13.59 -9.41
C PRO A 41 29.51 -13.40 -8.11
N ALA A 42 30.35 -12.36 -7.99
CA ALA A 42 31.14 -12.07 -6.79
C ALA A 42 30.28 -11.52 -5.65
N LEU A 43 29.22 -10.80 -5.95
CA LEU A 43 28.34 -10.13 -4.99
C LEU A 43 27.00 -10.87 -4.77
N ARG A 44 26.72 -11.91 -5.54
CA ARG A 44 25.43 -12.63 -5.55
C ARG A 44 24.95 -13.02 -4.16
N ASN A 45 25.83 -13.58 -3.34
CA ASN A 45 25.48 -14.00 -1.98
C ASN A 45 25.09 -12.81 -1.09
N ILE A 46 25.68 -11.65 -1.30
CA ILE A 46 25.35 -10.43 -0.57
C ILE A 46 23.96 -9.94 -1.00
N GLY A 47 23.68 -9.91 -2.29
CA GLY A 47 22.37 -9.54 -2.84
C GLY A 47 21.26 -10.46 -2.35
N ILE A 48 21.47 -11.79 -2.34
CA ILE A 48 20.51 -12.76 -1.81
C ILE A 48 20.26 -12.51 -0.31
N LYS A 49 21.31 -12.35 0.51
CA LYS A 49 21.18 -12.05 1.94
C LYS A 49 20.40 -10.75 2.18
N ARG A 50 20.67 -9.70 1.39
CA ARG A 50 19.96 -8.43 1.46
C ARG A 50 18.47 -8.59 1.16
N LEU A 51 18.14 -9.32 0.09
CA LEU A 51 16.76 -9.57 -0.31
C LEU A 51 16.03 -10.45 0.71
N THR A 52 16.69 -11.50 1.22
CA THR A 52 16.14 -12.37 2.27
C THR A 52 15.88 -11.58 3.55
N GLY A 53 16.84 -10.73 3.99
CA GLY A 53 16.65 -9.89 5.16
C GLY A 53 15.47 -8.93 5.02
N LEU A 54 15.33 -8.30 3.85
CA LEU A 54 14.17 -7.46 3.54
C LEU A 54 12.87 -8.26 3.62
N GLY A 55 12.81 -9.44 3.00
CA GLY A 55 11.63 -10.33 3.05
C GLY A 55 11.32 -10.83 4.46
N THR A 56 12.34 -11.07 5.29
CA THR A 56 12.14 -11.45 6.70
C THR A 56 11.39 -10.37 7.46
N VAL A 57 11.83 -9.11 7.35
CA VAL A 57 11.19 -8.00 8.04
C VAL A 57 9.78 -7.74 7.52
N MET A 58 9.60 -7.82 6.20
CA MET A 58 8.34 -7.41 5.56
C MET A 58 7.27 -8.50 5.55
N TYR A 59 7.65 -9.76 5.52
CA TYR A 59 6.73 -10.88 5.37
C TYR A 59 6.76 -11.84 6.55
N ILE A 60 7.92 -12.34 6.95
CA ILE A 60 8.02 -13.38 7.98
C ILE A 60 7.61 -12.81 9.35
N ALA A 61 8.15 -11.66 9.74
CA ALA A 61 7.87 -11.08 11.06
C ALA A 61 6.38 -10.77 11.27
N PRO A 62 5.66 -10.11 10.35
CA PRO A 62 4.21 -9.90 10.49
C PRO A 62 3.42 -11.21 10.57
N ASN A 63 3.76 -12.22 9.76
CA ASN A 63 3.07 -13.51 9.80
C ASN A 63 3.30 -14.27 11.12
N VAL A 64 4.51 -14.21 11.68
CA VAL A 64 4.80 -14.79 13.00
C VAL A 64 3.98 -14.11 14.09
N ILE A 65 3.89 -12.78 14.05
CA ILE A 65 3.06 -12.01 14.98
C ILE A 65 1.59 -12.41 14.84
N GLN A 66 1.06 -12.43 13.62
CA GLN A 66 -0.33 -12.84 13.34
C GLN A 66 -0.62 -14.26 13.85
N SER A 67 0.27 -15.23 13.57
CA SER A 67 0.14 -16.61 14.04
C SER A 67 0.18 -16.70 15.57
N GLY A 68 1.02 -15.89 16.21
CA GLY A 68 1.04 -15.78 17.67
C GLY A 68 -0.31 -15.33 18.24
N PHE A 69 -0.92 -14.32 17.65
CA PHE A 69 -2.28 -13.85 18.04
C PHE A 69 -3.36 -14.90 17.78
N GLN A 70 -3.27 -15.67 16.68
CA GLN A 70 -4.18 -16.78 16.41
C GLN A 70 -4.12 -17.83 17.52
N ILE A 71 -2.90 -18.24 17.91
CA ILE A 71 -2.70 -19.25 18.98
C ILE A 71 -3.20 -18.71 20.32
N LEU A 72 -2.86 -17.48 20.69
CA LEU A 72 -3.24 -16.88 21.97
C LEU A 72 -4.76 -16.68 22.11
N ASN A 73 -5.48 -16.52 21.01
CA ASN A 73 -6.92 -16.25 20.98
C ASN A 73 -7.74 -17.44 20.47
N ASP A 74 -7.13 -18.62 20.29
CA ASP A 74 -7.77 -19.84 19.79
C ASP A 74 -8.56 -19.57 18.48
N VAL A 75 -7.88 -18.98 17.49
CA VAL A 75 -8.46 -18.63 16.18
C VAL A 75 -7.87 -19.51 15.09
N THR A 76 -8.74 -20.26 14.41
CA THR A 76 -8.31 -21.14 13.32
C THR A 76 -8.03 -20.37 12.03
N ASN A 77 -7.32 -21.03 11.08
CA ASN A 77 -7.05 -20.43 9.77
C ASN A 77 -8.34 -20.17 8.97
N GLU A 78 -9.35 -21.04 9.13
CA GLU A 78 -10.66 -20.88 8.49
C GLU A 78 -11.39 -19.65 9.04
N GLN A 79 -11.36 -19.46 10.36
CA GLN A 79 -11.94 -18.28 11.01
C GLN A 79 -11.23 -17.00 10.60
N LEU A 80 -9.89 -17.01 10.50
CA LEU A 80 -9.12 -15.89 10.02
C LEU A 80 -9.43 -15.58 8.54
N SER A 81 -9.55 -16.61 7.72
CA SER A 81 -9.91 -16.46 6.30
C SER A 81 -11.33 -15.90 6.12
N ALA A 82 -12.28 -16.40 6.91
CA ALA A 82 -13.63 -15.87 6.93
C ALA A 82 -13.64 -14.39 7.35
N LEU A 83 -12.90 -14.04 8.42
CA LEU A 83 -12.77 -12.66 8.87
C LEU A 83 -12.22 -11.74 7.75
N LYS A 84 -11.20 -12.18 7.03
CA LYS A 84 -10.62 -11.42 5.90
C LYS A 84 -11.59 -11.17 4.75
N GLN A 85 -12.61 -12.00 4.55
CA GLN A 85 -13.63 -11.79 3.52
C GLN A 85 -14.54 -10.58 3.80
N TYR A 86 -14.75 -10.26 5.08
CA TYR A 86 -15.56 -9.11 5.49
C TYR A 86 -14.80 -7.80 5.60
N LEU A 87 -13.46 -7.85 5.40
CA LEU A 87 -12.65 -6.63 5.41
C LEU A 87 -12.84 -5.81 4.14
N PRO A 88 -12.72 -4.47 4.24
CA PRO A 88 -12.63 -3.61 3.07
C PRO A 88 -11.48 -4.04 2.14
N GLU A 89 -11.62 -3.81 0.84
CA GLU A 89 -10.63 -4.23 -0.16
C GLU A 89 -9.21 -3.76 0.17
N TRP A 90 -9.08 -2.52 0.66
CA TRP A 90 -7.80 -1.94 1.04
C TRP A 90 -7.15 -2.59 2.27
N SER A 91 -7.93 -3.23 3.14
CA SER A 91 -7.46 -3.91 4.35
C SER A 91 -7.30 -5.43 4.18
N LYS A 92 -7.79 -6.03 3.08
CA LYS A 92 -7.69 -7.49 2.85
C LYS A 92 -6.25 -8.00 2.81
N ASN A 93 -5.32 -7.15 2.42
CA ASN A 93 -3.90 -7.47 2.31
C ASN A 93 -3.08 -7.06 3.53
N SER A 94 -3.72 -6.40 4.49
CA SER A 94 -3.10 -5.94 5.72
C SER A 94 -2.82 -7.11 6.68
N THR A 95 -1.82 -6.94 7.54
CA THR A 95 -1.61 -7.82 8.68
C THR A 95 -2.70 -7.53 9.72
N ILE A 96 -3.62 -8.46 9.90
CA ILE A 96 -4.67 -8.37 10.92
C ILE A 96 -4.36 -9.27 12.10
N LEU A 97 -4.57 -8.77 13.30
CA LEU A 97 -4.36 -9.50 14.55
C LEU A 97 -5.73 -9.91 15.11
N PRO A 98 -6.10 -11.20 15.00
CA PRO A 98 -7.40 -11.65 15.49
C PRO A 98 -7.41 -11.68 17.00
N ILE A 99 -8.52 -11.23 17.61
CA ILE A 99 -8.73 -11.19 19.06
C ILE A 99 -10.09 -11.80 19.35
N ARG A 100 -10.16 -12.63 20.37
CA ARG A 100 -11.43 -13.12 20.91
C ARG A 100 -11.85 -12.31 22.13
N SER A 101 -13.03 -11.70 22.07
CA SER A 101 -13.62 -11.00 23.20
C SER A 101 -14.01 -11.98 24.30
N LYS A 102 -14.21 -11.50 25.53
CA LYS A 102 -14.70 -12.31 26.67
C LYS A 102 -16.05 -12.98 26.37
N ASP A 103 -16.86 -12.37 25.53
CA ASP A 103 -18.17 -12.87 25.10
C ASP A 103 -18.07 -13.90 23.95
N GLY A 104 -16.84 -14.32 23.58
CA GLY A 104 -16.57 -15.27 22.50
C GLY A 104 -16.59 -14.67 21.09
N GLU A 105 -16.91 -13.39 20.95
CA GLU A 105 -16.96 -12.70 19.66
C GLU A 105 -15.57 -12.53 19.06
N LEU A 106 -15.43 -12.83 17.76
CA LEU A 106 -14.18 -12.65 17.02
C LEU A 106 -14.06 -11.20 16.54
N LYS A 107 -13.02 -10.52 17.00
CA LYS A 107 -12.65 -9.15 16.64
C LYS A 107 -11.28 -9.15 15.98
N TYR A 108 -10.86 -8.03 15.43
CA TYR A 108 -9.52 -7.87 14.90
C TYR A 108 -8.96 -6.48 15.17
N ILE A 109 -7.63 -6.42 15.24
CA ILE A 109 -6.88 -5.16 15.12
C ILE A 109 -6.24 -5.14 13.74
N ASP A 110 -6.47 -4.09 12.98
CA ASP A 110 -5.74 -3.84 11.74
C ASP A 110 -4.35 -3.29 12.11
N PHE A 111 -3.33 -4.11 11.86
CA PHE A 111 -1.94 -3.76 12.17
C PHE A 111 -1.24 -3.02 11.01
N SER A 112 -1.92 -2.74 9.91
CA SER A 112 -1.34 -2.03 8.77
C SER A 112 -0.79 -0.66 9.15
N HIS A 113 -1.41 0.02 10.10
CA HIS A 113 -0.89 1.28 10.65
C HIS A 113 0.41 1.10 11.45
N GLY A 114 0.63 -0.07 12.03
CA GLY A 114 1.87 -0.44 12.73
C GLY A 114 2.91 -1.07 11.80
N ASN A 115 2.46 -1.73 10.72
CA ASN A 115 3.32 -2.35 9.72
C ASN A 115 3.28 -1.56 8.41
N ALA A 116 4.02 -0.48 8.36
CA ALA A 116 4.12 0.35 7.17
C ALA A 116 4.69 -0.36 5.93
N TYR A 117 5.26 -1.56 6.10
CA TYR A 117 5.83 -2.36 5.02
C TYR A 117 4.79 -3.21 4.29
N ASP A 118 3.57 -3.38 4.81
CA ASP A 118 2.52 -4.21 4.17
C ASP A 118 2.32 -3.85 2.69
N VAL A 119 2.38 -2.57 2.37
CA VAL A 119 2.26 -2.05 1.00
C VAL A 119 3.28 -2.65 0.02
N ALA A 120 4.52 -2.87 0.48
CA ALA A 120 5.60 -3.36 -0.36
C ALA A 120 5.84 -4.87 -0.23
N THR A 121 5.10 -5.57 0.63
CA THR A 121 5.31 -7.00 0.92
C THR A 121 5.14 -7.86 -0.32
N ARG A 122 4.08 -7.67 -1.10
CA ARG A 122 3.81 -8.45 -2.32
C ARG A 122 4.91 -8.32 -3.39
N PRO A 123 5.31 -7.09 -3.80
CA PRO A 123 6.39 -6.92 -4.76
C PRO A 123 7.69 -7.60 -4.33
N ILE A 124 8.04 -7.51 -3.06
CA ILE A 124 9.27 -8.11 -2.54
C ILE A 124 9.16 -9.63 -2.47
N GLN A 125 8.03 -10.18 -2.07
CA GLN A 125 7.81 -11.62 -2.08
C GLN A 125 7.87 -12.20 -3.50
N THR A 126 7.27 -11.53 -4.47
CA THR A 126 7.36 -11.91 -5.88
C THR A 126 8.82 -11.94 -6.33
N LEU A 127 9.59 -10.89 -6.02
CA LEU A 127 11.00 -10.81 -6.34
C LEU A 127 11.82 -11.95 -5.69
N ILE A 128 11.57 -12.26 -4.42
CA ILE A 128 12.22 -13.40 -3.72
C ILE A 128 11.91 -14.71 -4.43
N ASN A 129 10.66 -14.96 -4.78
CA ASN A 129 10.23 -16.17 -5.47
C ASN A 129 10.90 -16.31 -6.85
N GLU A 130 11.05 -15.22 -7.60
CA GLU A 130 11.73 -15.22 -8.90
C GLU A 130 13.22 -15.59 -8.73
N VAL A 131 13.91 -15.00 -7.75
CA VAL A 131 15.31 -15.32 -7.44
C VAL A 131 15.46 -16.77 -6.97
N GLN A 132 14.53 -17.28 -6.18
CA GLN A 132 14.53 -18.70 -5.73
C GLN A 132 14.33 -19.67 -6.90
N LYS A 133 13.61 -19.28 -7.95
CA LYS A 133 13.50 -20.04 -9.20
C LYS A 133 14.76 -20.00 -10.07
N GLY A 134 15.79 -19.30 -9.62
CA GLY A 134 17.07 -19.18 -10.34
C GLY A 134 17.11 -18.04 -11.34
N ILE A 135 16.12 -17.16 -11.38
CA ILE A 135 16.14 -15.98 -12.25
C ILE A 135 17.15 -14.98 -11.66
N THR A 136 18.18 -14.67 -12.44
CA THR A 136 19.23 -13.70 -12.09
C THR A 136 19.36 -12.56 -13.12
N ASP A 137 18.51 -12.58 -14.12
CA ASP A 137 18.47 -11.53 -15.14
C ASP A 137 17.98 -10.20 -14.53
N GLU A 138 18.83 -9.17 -14.60
CA GLU A 138 18.57 -7.87 -13.99
C GLU A 138 17.33 -7.20 -14.58
N GLU A 139 17.14 -7.30 -15.91
CA GLU A 139 16.02 -6.63 -16.58
C GLU A 139 14.68 -7.27 -16.19
N VAL A 140 14.63 -8.58 -16.14
CA VAL A 140 13.43 -9.34 -15.72
C VAL A 140 13.06 -9.00 -14.29
N LEU A 141 14.01 -9.08 -13.36
CA LEU A 141 13.80 -8.80 -11.94
C LEU A 141 13.41 -7.34 -11.71
N MET A 142 14.07 -6.40 -12.41
CA MET A 142 13.78 -4.96 -12.29
C MET A 142 12.38 -4.64 -12.80
N LYS A 143 11.99 -5.19 -13.94
CA LYS A 143 10.66 -5.00 -14.53
C LYS A 143 9.56 -5.56 -13.62
N GLY A 144 9.79 -6.74 -13.03
CA GLY A 144 8.89 -7.33 -12.04
C GLY A 144 8.72 -6.46 -10.80
N LEU A 145 9.84 -5.99 -10.22
CA LEU A 145 9.85 -5.09 -9.08
C LEU A 145 9.10 -3.78 -9.36
N LEU A 146 9.42 -3.10 -10.44
CA LEU A 146 8.80 -1.81 -10.78
C LEU A 146 7.30 -1.95 -11.04
N ARG A 147 6.87 -3.01 -11.72
CA ARG A 147 5.44 -3.31 -11.93
C ARG A 147 4.73 -3.54 -10.60
N GLY A 148 5.30 -4.37 -9.73
CA GLY A 148 4.74 -4.65 -8.41
C GLY A 148 4.66 -3.39 -7.52
N MET A 149 5.69 -2.54 -7.54
CA MET A 149 5.69 -1.27 -6.79
C MET A 149 4.67 -0.27 -7.33
N ALA A 150 4.46 -0.23 -8.65
CA ALA A 150 3.43 0.62 -9.27
C ALA A 150 2.02 0.16 -8.84
N GLN A 151 1.76 -1.14 -8.82
CA GLN A 151 0.51 -1.70 -8.32
C GLN A 151 0.29 -1.37 -6.84
N ALA A 152 1.31 -1.58 -6.00
CA ALA A 152 1.26 -1.25 -4.57
C ALA A 152 0.97 0.25 -4.33
N THR A 153 1.54 1.14 -5.15
CA THR A 153 1.25 2.58 -5.09
C THR A 153 -0.21 2.88 -5.46
N GLY A 154 -0.75 2.19 -6.47
CA GLY A 154 -2.15 2.30 -6.87
C GLY A 154 -3.12 1.83 -5.77
N GLU A 155 -2.83 0.70 -5.14
CA GLU A 155 -3.62 0.18 -4.01
C GLU A 155 -3.61 1.16 -2.81
N LEU A 156 -2.46 1.76 -2.51
CA LEU A 156 -2.32 2.79 -1.47
C LEU A 156 -3.13 4.04 -1.75
N ALA A 157 -3.17 4.47 -3.02
CA ALA A 157 -3.91 5.67 -3.43
C ALA A 157 -5.42 5.42 -3.57
N SER A 158 -5.83 4.16 -3.78
CA SER A 158 -7.22 3.78 -4.06
C SER A 158 -8.25 4.32 -3.05
N PRO A 159 -8.06 4.20 -1.72
CA PRO A 159 -9.03 4.73 -0.76
C PRO A 159 -9.20 6.25 -0.87
N PHE A 160 -8.11 6.95 -1.19
CA PHE A 160 -8.12 8.42 -1.32
C PHE A 160 -8.73 8.88 -2.64
N ILE A 161 -8.71 8.04 -3.67
CA ILE A 161 -9.26 8.33 -4.99
C ILE A 161 -10.74 7.93 -5.07
N SER A 162 -11.11 6.80 -4.46
CA SER A 162 -12.46 6.22 -4.61
C SER A 162 -13.48 6.74 -3.58
N GLU A 163 -13.03 7.13 -2.39
CA GLU A 163 -13.94 7.48 -1.28
C GLU A 163 -13.84 8.95 -0.85
N ALA A 164 -12.88 9.71 -1.38
CA ALA A 164 -12.74 11.10 -0.97
C ALA A 164 -13.78 11.98 -1.65
N ILE A 165 -14.71 12.51 -0.89
CA ILE A 165 -15.65 13.57 -1.27
C ILE A 165 -14.92 14.70 -2.02
N TYR A 166 -13.68 15.00 -1.61
CA TYR A 166 -12.82 15.99 -2.27
C TYR A 166 -12.37 15.59 -3.67
N THR A 167 -12.15 14.29 -3.93
CA THR A 167 -11.75 13.80 -5.26
C THR A 167 -12.93 13.82 -6.21
N GLU A 168 -14.11 13.46 -5.73
CA GLU A 168 -15.34 13.53 -6.52
C GLU A 168 -15.70 14.99 -6.82
N ALA A 169 -15.59 15.89 -5.84
CA ALA A 169 -15.76 17.34 -6.04
C ALA A 169 -14.72 17.93 -7.00
N ALA A 170 -13.45 17.49 -6.93
CA ALA A 170 -12.42 17.91 -7.88
C ALA A 170 -12.67 17.38 -9.28
N LEU A 171 -13.11 16.13 -9.44
CA LEU A 171 -13.52 15.55 -10.72
C LEU A 171 -14.75 16.24 -11.30
N ASP A 172 -15.73 16.58 -10.47
CA ASP A 172 -16.93 17.30 -10.88
C ASP A 172 -16.58 18.70 -11.43
N ILE A 173 -15.58 19.35 -10.87
CA ILE A 173 -15.13 20.67 -11.33
C ILE A 173 -14.24 20.57 -12.56
N ILE A 174 -13.20 19.71 -12.53
CA ILE A 174 -12.17 19.67 -13.56
C ILE A 174 -12.64 18.90 -14.81
N ALA A 175 -13.24 17.71 -14.61
CA ALA A 175 -13.61 16.82 -15.70
C ALA A 175 -15.05 17.01 -16.18
N ARG A 176 -15.97 17.44 -15.28
CA ARG A 176 -17.40 17.58 -15.56
C ARG A 176 -17.86 19.03 -15.67
N GLY A 177 -16.90 19.99 -15.65
CA GLY A 177 -17.22 21.42 -15.82
C GLY A 177 -18.16 21.98 -14.75
N GLY A 178 -18.02 21.51 -13.50
CA GLY A 178 -18.84 21.97 -12.38
C GLY A 178 -20.22 21.32 -12.26
N ARG A 179 -20.37 20.10 -12.77
CA ARG A 179 -21.60 19.30 -12.62
C ARG A 179 -21.32 18.05 -11.79
N THR A 180 -22.26 17.69 -10.90
CA THR A 180 -22.21 16.44 -10.16
C THR A 180 -22.45 15.26 -11.11
N ARG A 181 -22.18 14.04 -10.63
CA ARG A 181 -22.45 12.79 -11.36
C ARG A 181 -23.92 12.66 -11.78
N GLU A 182 -24.83 13.25 -11.01
CA GLU A 182 -26.27 13.29 -11.28
C GLU A 182 -26.68 14.47 -12.20
N GLY A 183 -25.69 15.25 -12.72
CA GLY A 183 -25.93 16.36 -13.63
C GLY A 183 -26.30 17.69 -12.97
N ARG A 184 -26.31 17.75 -11.63
CA ARG A 184 -26.61 19.00 -10.88
C ARG A 184 -25.45 19.98 -11.02
N GLN A 185 -25.73 21.22 -11.35
CA GLN A 185 -24.74 22.27 -11.49
C GLN A 185 -24.31 22.80 -10.11
N LEU A 186 -23.01 22.76 -9.82
CA LEU A 186 -22.42 23.19 -8.54
C LEU A 186 -22.24 24.71 -8.45
N TYR A 187 -21.97 25.37 -9.58
CA TYR A 187 -21.81 26.79 -9.68
C TYR A 187 -22.30 27.31 -11.06
N THR A 188 -22.63 28.58 -11.14
CA THR A 188 -23.06 29.23 -12.39
C THR A 188 -21.88 30.05 -12.97
N ASP A 189 -21.99 30.45 -14.25
CA ASP A 189 -20.97 31.29 -14.91
C ASP A 189 -20.79 32.65 -14.23
N ARG A 190 -21.75 33.06 -13.38
CA ARG A 190 -21.69 34.30 -12.59
C ARG A 190 -20.96 34.13 -11.24
N THR A 191 -20.59 32.92 -10.85
CA THR A 191 -19.90 32.68 -9.58
C THR A 191 -18.44 33.09 -9.70
N PRO A 192 -17.92 34.01 -8.89
CA PRO A 192 -16.53 34.43 -8.92
C PRO A 192 -15.57 33.23 -8.70
N GLU A 193 -14.42 33.25 -9.35
CA GLU A 193 -13.47 32.14 -9.28
C GLU A 193 -13.02 31.80 -7.84
N GLY A 194 -12.86 32.82 -6.98
CA GLY A 194 -12.52 32.63 -5.58
C GLY A 194 -13.60 31.98 -4.73
N GLU A 195 -14.87 32.03 -5.14
CA GLU A 195 -15.99 31.36 -4.47
C GLU A 195 -16.21 29.94 -4.97
N LYS A 196 -15.83 29.64 -6.21
CA LYS A 196 -15.87 28.27 -6.75
C LYS A 196 -15.05 27.31 -5.89
N ILE A 197 -13.94 27.78 -5.30
CA ILE A 197 -13.07 27.01 -4.41
C ILE A 197 -13.70 26.82 -3.03
N LYS A 198 -14.47 27.78 -2.52
CA LYS A 198 -15.15 27.69 -1.21
C LYS A 198 -16.32 26.73 -1.18
N ILE A 199 -16.89 26.36 -2.33
CA ILE A 199 -17.99 25.39 -2.42
C ILE A 199 -17.46 23.94 -2.22
N ILE A 200 -16.12 23.75 -2.22
CA ILE A 200 -15.44 22.44 -2.10
C ILE A 200 -15.00 22.18 -0.66
N THR A 201 -14.92 23.19 0.18
CA THR A 201 -14.53 23.09 1.60
C THR A 201 -15.72 23.13 2.52
#